data_8cdcf146937521d749444811a934fe8f
#
_entry.id   8cdcf146937521d749444811a934fe8f
#
_cell.length_a   1.000
_cell.length_b   1.000
_cell.length_c   1.000
_cell.angle_alpha   90.00
_cell.angle_beta   90.00
_cell.angle_gamma   90.00
#
_symmetry.space_group_name_H-M   'P 1'
#
loop_
_entity.id
_entity.type
_entity.pdbx_description
1 polymer ?
#
loop_
_entity_poly.entity_id
_entity_poly.type
_entity_poly.pdbx_seq_one_letter_code
_entity_poly.pdbx_strand_id
1 'polypeptide(L)'
;MKKNDEMNDHPHISKFLSYILRHHPESIGITLDSDGWVEINLLLAQAQKHGRIISRQELQETVDNNSKKRFTVSEDGCRIRAAQGHSTAQVSMNLAPHTPPDVLYHGTAMRFLDSIMRQGLQAGARHHVHLSADRETAVKVGQRHGKPVVLCIDAAAMHQAGWAFYLSDNQVWLTEAVPPQYLAVVE
;
A
#
# COMPACT_ATOMS: atom_id res chain seq x y z
N MET A 1 15.72 12.53 35.42
CA MET A 1 16.10 11.51 34.42
C MET A 1 14.99 11.46 33.36
N LYS A 2 15.21 12.10 32.22
CA LYS A 2 14.28 11.97 31.07
C LYS A 2 14.57 10.63 30.41
N LYS A 3 13.61 9.68 30.43
CA LYS A 3 13.63 8.52 29.56
C LYS A 3 13.45 9.06 28.14
N ASN A 4 14.49 8.93 27.31
CA ASN A 4 14.35 8.99 25.87
C ASN A 4 13.47 7.79 25.46
N ASP A 5 12.20 8.04 25.15
CA ASP A 5 11.43 7.15 24.30
C ASP A 5 12.02 7.30 22.88
N GLU A 6 13.11 6.61 22.60
CA GLU A 6 13.54 6.35 21.23
C GLU A 6 12.45 5.48 20.62
N MET A 7 11.66 6.08 19.73
CA MET A 7 10.74 5.33 18.87
C MET A 7 11.59 4.30 18.12
N ASN A 8 11.47 3.04 18.54
CA ASN A 8 12.18 1.92 17.94
C ASN A 8 11.54 1.62 16.59
N ASP A 9 11.96 2.34 15.56
CA ASP A 9 11.58 2.07 14.17
C ASP A 9 12.46 0.91 13.66
N HIS A 10 11.83 -0.22 13.32
CA HIS A 10 12.50 -1.40 12.78
C HIS A 10 12.36 -1.47 11.24
N PRO A 11 13.07 -0.65 10.47
CA PRO A 11 12.86 -0.54 9.02
C PRO A 11 13.15 -1.85 8.28
N HIS A 12 14.04 -2.69 8.79
CA HIS A 12 14.33 -4.01 8.23
C HIS A 12 13.18 -4.99 8.44
N ILE A 13 12.48 -4.95 9.60
CA ILE A 13 11.27 -5.75 9.85
C ILE A 13 10.14 -5.25 8.98
N SER A 14 9.90 -3.95 8.91
CA SER A 14 8.87 -3.34 8.05
C SER A 14 9.07 -3.72 6.57
N LYS A 15 10.32 -3.73 6.09
CA LYS A 15 10.65 -4.16 4.73
C LYS A 15 10.36 -5.64 4.51
N PHE A 16 10.75 -6.49 5.45
CA PHE A 16 10.50 -7.91 5.40
C PHE A 16 9.00 -8.23 5.44
N LEU A 17 8.24 -7.66 6.39
CA LEU A 17 6.79 -7.83 6.46
C LEU A 17 6.10 -7.37 5.17
N SER A 18 6.53 -6.24 4.59
CA SER A 18 6.00 -5.76 3.30
C SER A 18 6.25 -6.77 2.18
N TYR A 19 7.42 -7.38 2.14
CA TYR A 19 7.80 -8.37 1.13
C TYR A 19 6.91 -9.62 1.21
N ILE A 20 6.77 -10.22 2.39
CA ILE A 20 6.01 -11.47 2.56
C ILE A 20 4.49 -11.25 2.53
N LEU A 21 3.99 -10.16 3.12
CA LEU A 21 2.54 -9.91 3.21
C LEU A 21 1.93 -9.33 1.93
N ARG A 22 2.73 -8.81 1.01
CA ARG A 22 2.23 -8.22 -0.25
C ARG A 22 2.57 -9.04 -1.47
N HIS A 23 3.73 -9.68 -1.49
CA HIS A 23 4.30 -10.19 -2.72
C HIS A 23 4.62 -11.69 -2.67
N HIS A 24 5.31 -12.14 -1.63
CA HIS A 24 5.92 -13.47 -1.58
C HIS A 24 5.67 -14.21 -0.26
N PRO A 25 4.40 -14.46 0.13
CA PRO A 25 4.10 -15.24 1.35
C PRO A 25 4.71 -16.65 1.31
N GLU A 26 4.77 -17.26 0.14
CA GLU A 26 5.35 -18.58 -0.10
C GLU A 26 6.85 -18.65 0.24
N SER A 27 7.57 -17.52 0.23
CA SER A 27 9.02 -17.46 0.49
C SER A 27 9.39 -17.90 1.91
N ILE A 28 8.46 -17.86 2.85
CA ILE A 28 8.60 -18.41 4.21
C ILE A 28 7.55 -19.48 4.53
N GLY A 29 6.83 -19.97 3.51
CA GLY A 29 5.83 -21.02 3.68
C GLY A 29 4.57 -20.61 4.44
N ILE A 30 4.15 -19.35 4.35
CA ILE A 30 2.85 -18.89 4.86
C ILE A 30 1.84 -18.78 3.73
N THR A 31 0.56 -18.92 4.09
CA THR A 31 -0.59 -18.68 3.21
C THR A 31 -1.42 -17.55 3.80
N LEU A 32 -1.79 -16.58 2.97
CA LEU A 32 -2.70 -15.50 3.31
C LEU A 32 -4.13 -15.92 2.94
N ASP A 33 -5.11 -15.45 3.72
CA ASP A 33 -6.50 -15.56 3.29
C ASP A 33 -6.85 -14.53 2.19
N SER A 34 -8.07 -14.54 1.68
CA SER A 34 -8.53 -13.66 0.60
C SER A 34 -8.42 -12.17 0.95
N ASP A 35 -8.45 -11.83 2.23
CA ASP A 35 -8.32 -10.45 2.74
C ASP A 35 -6.90 -10.12 3.21
N GLY A 36 -5.95 -11.02 2.96
CA GLY A 36 -4.54 -10.82 3.23
C GLY A 36 -4.11 -11.12 4.67
N TRP A 37 -4.98 -11.70 5.50
CA TRP A 37 -4.66 -12.03 6.88
C TRP A 37 -3.82 -13.29 7.02
N VAL A 38 -2.94 -13.28 8.01
CA VAL A 38 -2.19 -14.45 8.50
C VAL A 38 -2.07 -14.39 10.02
N GLU A 39 -2.06 -15.54 10.67
CA GLU A 39 -1.79 -15.68 12.11
C GLU A 39 -0.38 -15.19 12.45
N ILE A 40 -0.25 -14.29 13.43
CA ILE A 40 1.05 -13.70 13.80
C ILE A 40 1.99 -14.76 14.32
N ASN A 41 1.50 -15.69 15.17
CA ASN A 41 2.35 -16.74 15.74
C ASN A 41 2.90 -17.66 14.64
N LEU A 42 2.09 -18.00 13.64
CA LEU A 42 2.52 -18.76 12.47
C LEU A 42 3.59 -18.00 11.68
N LEU A 43 3.34 -16.70 11.39
CA LEU A 43 4.28 -15.86 10.68
C LEU A 43 5.64 -15.80 11.39
N LEU A 44 5.65 -15.56 12.70
CA LEU A 44 6.89 -15.49 13.50
C LEU A 44 7.64 -16.82 13.52
N ALA A 45 6.92 -17.94 13.69
CA ALA A 45 7.52 -19.27 13.67
C ALA A 45 8.14 -19.60 12.30
N GLN A 46 7.47 -19.26 11.20
CA GLN A 46 7.99 -19.46 9.86
C GLN A 46 9.17 -18.54 9.56
N ALA A 47 9.11 -17.27 9.97
CA ALA A 47 10.23 -16.34 9.85
C ALA A 47 11.49 -16.88 10.56
N GLN A 48 11.34 -17.41 11.77
CA GLN A 48 12.43 -18.01 12.53
C GLN A 48 13.04 -19.23 11.80
N LYS A 49 12.22 -20.11 11.25
CA LYS A 49 12.70 -21.26 10.43
C LYS A 49 13.52 -20.83 9.22
N HIS A 50 13.23 -19.65 8.69
CA HIS A 50 13.94 -19.05 7.54
C HIS A 50 15.04 -18.05 7.95
N GLY A 51 15.52 -18.18 9.20
CA GLY A 51 16.67 -17.42 9.70
C GLY A 51 16.38 -15.97 10.11
N ARG A 52 15.10 -15.63 10.31
CA ARG A 52 14.70 -14.30 10.79
C ARG A 52 14.02 -14.39 12.13
N ILE A 53 14.74 -14.06 13.19
CA ILE A 53 14.22 -14.03 14.55
C ILE A 53 13.59 -12.66 14.77
N ILE A 54 12.28 -12.64 14.95
CA ILE A 54 11.48 -11.44 15.23
C ILE A 54 10.60 -11.77 16.42
N SER A 55 10.72 -11.00 17.49
CA SER A 55 9.84 -11.15 18.64
C SER A 55 8.46 -10.54 18.39
N ARG A 56 7.48 -10.96 19.15
CA ARG A 56 6.13 -10.38 19.11
C ARG A 56 6.15 -8.88 19.41
N GLN A 57 7.00 -8.45 20.31
CA GLN A 57 7.17 -7.05 20.69
C GLN A 57 7.73 -6.24 19.54
N GLU A 58 8.81 -6.67 18.89
CA GLU A 58 9.39 -5.96 17.72
C GLU A 58 8.41 -5.87 16.56
N LEU A 59 7.59 -6.91 16.33
CA LEU A 59 6.53 -6.86 15.33
C LEU A 59 5.50 -5.78 15.70
N GLN A 60 5.03 -5.74 16.95
CA GLN A 60 4.05 -4.76 17.41
C GLN A 60 4.62 -3.33 17.32
N GLU A 61 5.85 -3.10 17.78
CA GLU A 61 6.54 -1.82 17.67
C GLU A 61 6.66 -1.38 16.19
N THR A 62 6.98 -2.33 15.29
CA THR A 62 7.03 -2.06 13.85
C THR A 62 5.68 -1.61 13.29
N VAL A 63 4.58 -2.20 13.76
CA VAL A 63 3.23 -1.81 13.33
C VAL A 63 2.86 -0.43 13.89
N ASP A 64 3.08 -0.21 15.17
CA ASP A 64 2.65 1.01 15.89
C ASP A 64 3.43 2.24 15.42
N ASN A 65 4.74 2.11 15.24
CA ASN A 65 5.65 3.18 14.84
C ASN A 65 5.68 3.41 13.31
N ASN A 66 4.97 2.62 12.52
CA ASN A 66 4.95 2.78 11.07
C ASN A 66 4.12 4.00 10.66
N SER A 67 4.81 5.12 10.38
CA SER A 67 4.19 6.39 9.97
C SER A 67 3.27 6.27 8.74
N LYS A 68 3.48 5.25 7.90
CA LYS A 68 2.69 4.99 6.69
C LYS A 68 1.56 3.99 6.92
N LYS A 69 1.37 3.50 8.15
CA LYS A 69 0.31 2.53 8.51
C LYS A 69 0.19 1.38 7.51
N ARG A 70 1.34 0.76 7.17
CA ARG A 70 1.41 -0.30 6.13
C ARG A 70 0.77 -1.61 6.55
N PHE A 71 0.59 -1.83 7.85
CA PHE A 71 0.11 -3.08 8.42
C PHE A 71 -1.06 -2.82 9.35
N THR A 72 -2.00 -3.75 9.37
CA THR A 72 -3.14 -3.78 10.27
C THR A 72 -3.07 -5.05 11.10
N VAL A 73 -3.24 -4.93 12.42
CA VAL A 73 -3.42 -6.05 13.33
C VAL A 73 -4.91 -6.17 13.64
N SER A 74 -5.43 -7.41 13.69
CA SER A 74 -6.83 -7.67 14.02
C SER A 74 -7.18 -7.24 15.45
N GLU A 75 -8.46 -6.98 15.73
CA GLU A 75 -8.91 -6.50 17.05
C GLU A 75 -8.54 -7.45 18.20
N ASP A 76 -8.56 -8.77 17.94
CA ASP A 76 -8.12 -9.78 18.91
C ASP A 76 -6.59 -9.87 19.05
N GLY A 77 -5.84 -9.11 18.25
CA GLY A 77 -4.40 -9.09 18.23
C GLY A 77 -3.75 -10.34 17.64
N CYS A 78 -4.50 -11.27 17.05
CA CYS A 78 -3.98 -12.58 16.64
C CYS A 78 -3.45 -12.61 15.20
N ARG A 79 -3.97 -11.74 14.32
CA ARG A 79 -3.65 -11.75 12.89
C ARG A 79 -3.08 -10.42 12.42
N ILE A 80 -2.32 -10.47 11.34
CA ILE A 80 -1.75 -9.30 10.68
C ILE A 80 -1.99 -9.38 9.17
N ARG A 81 -2.16 -8.21 8.53
CA ARG A 81 -2.17 -8.07 7.09
C ARG A 81 -1.47 -6.79 6.63
N ALA A 82 -1.08 -6.73 5.37
CA ALA A 82 -0.73 -5.45 4.75
C ALA A 82 -2.01 -4.67 4.39
N ALA A 83 -1.98 -3.35 4.60
CA ALA A 83 -3.14 -2.48 4.36
C ALA A 83 -3.50 -2.37 2.86
N GLN A 84 -2.51 -2.52 1.96
CA GLN A 84 -2.67 -2.41 0.51
C GLN A 84 -1.37 -2.82 -0.23
N GLY A 85 -1.43 -2.86 -1.56
CA GLY A 85 -0.26 -3.02 -2.42
C GLY A 85 0.11 -4.46 -2.72
N HIS A 86 -0.84 -5.38 -2.59
CA HIS A 86 -0.67 -6.80 -2.89
C HIS A 86 -0.42 -7.05 -4.39
N SER A 87 0.42 -8.00 -4.69
CA SER A 87 0.60 -8.59 -6.03
C SER A 87 0.49 -10.11 -6.02
N THR A 88 0.33 -10.73 -4.83
CA THR A 88 0.09 -12.17 -4.71
C THR A 88 -1.33 -12.51 -5.12
N ALA A 89 -1.50 -13.61 -5.86
CA ALA A 89 -2.81 -14.12 -6.28
C ALA A 89 -3.66 -14.66 -5.10
N GLN A 90 -3.07 -14.85 -3.93
CA GLN A 90 -3.79 -15.32 -2.73
C GLN A 90 -4.78 -14.27 -2.19
N VAL A 91 -4.52 -12.98 -2.46
CA VAL A 91 -5.28 -11.86 -1.89
C VAL A 91 -6.14 -11.21 -2.96
N SER A 92 -7.44 -11.09 -2.74
CA SER A 92 -8.37 -10.35 -3.59
C SER A 92 -8.83 -9.02 -2.97
N MET A 93 -8.68 -8.88 -1.63
CA MET A 93 -9.12 -7.72 -0.86
C MET A 93 -10.56 -7.33 -1.22
N ASN A 94 -11.54 -7.98 -0.61
CA ASN A 94 -12.97 -7.65 -0.78
C ASN A 94 -13.30 -6.27 -0.18
N LEU A 95 -12.77 -5.22 -0.81
CA LEU A 95 -12.99 -3.84 -0.40
C LEU A 95 -14.36 -3.38 -0.87
N ALA A 96 -15.11 -2.74 0.03
CA ALA A 96 -16.36 -2.09 -0.35
C ALA A 96 -16.06 -0.85 -1.23
N PRO A 97 -16.83 -0.60 -2.29
CA PRO A 97 -16.71 0.62 -3.06
C PRO A 97 -17.01 1.86 -2.20
N HIS A 98 -16.24 2.92 -2.43
CA HIS A 98 -16.42 4.22 -1.78
C HIS A 98 -16.58 5.31 -2.83
N THR A 99 -17.39 6.33 -2.51
CA THR A 99 -17.43 7.55 -3.31
C THR A 99 -16.14 8.34 -3.12
N PRO A 100 -15.35 8.57 -4.19
CA PRO A 100 -14.10 9.31 -4.07
C PRO A 100 -14.36 10.82 -3.89
N PRO A 101 -13.37 11.59 -3.42
CA PRO A 101 -13.39 13.04 -3.57
C PRO A 101 -13.35 13.42 -5.06
N ASP A 102 -13.68 14.67 -5.39
CA ASP A 102 -13.73 15.13 -6.78
C ASP A 102 -12.39 14.93 -7.50
N VAL A 103 -11.30 15.15 -6.78
CA VAL A 103 -9.94 15.08 -7.30
C VAL A 103 -9.08 14.17 -6.44
N LEU A 104 -8.30 13.33 -7.13
CA LEU A 104 -7.23 12.53 -6.54
C LEU A 104 -5.90 12.82 -7.23
N TYR A 105 -4.80 12.38 -6.65
CA TYR A 105 -3.45 12.65 -7.16
C TYR A 105 -2.63 11.37 -7.31
N HIS A 106 -1.73 11.39 -8.29
CA HIS A 106 -0.75 10.32 -8.47
C HIS A 106 0.63 10.90 -8.67
N GLY A 107 1.58 10.47 -7.86
CA GLY A 107 2.98 10.86 -7.99
C GLY A 107 3.75 9.85 -8.83
N THR A 108 4.41 10.34 -9.88
CA THR A 108 5.25 9.55 -10.78
C THR A 108 6.57 10.25 -11.07
N ALA A 109 7.41 9.68 -11.92
CA ALA A 109 8.62 10.33 -12.40
C ALA A 109 8.45 10.80 -13.85
N MET A 110 9.13 11.89 -14.20
CA MET A 110 9.10 12.52 -15.52
C MET A 110 9.30 11.51 -16.66
N ARG A 111 10.18 10.52 -16.49
CA ARG A 111 10.46 9.49 -17.51
C ARG A 111 9.27 8.62 -17.89
N PHE A 112 8.23 8.55 -17.05
CA PHE A 112 7.03 7.76 -17.30
C PHE A 112 5.87 8.61 -17.84
N LEU A 113 5.99 9.93 -17.81
CA LEU A 113 4.90 10.86 -18.12
C LEU A 113 4.29 10.61 -19.50
N ASP A 114 5.11 10.53 -20.54
CA ASP A 114 4.63 10.35 -21.92
C ASP A 114 3.84 9.04 -22.11
N SER A 115 4.32 7.97 -21.46
CA SER A 115 3.63 6.68 -21.51
C SER A 115 2.28 6.75 -20.78
N ILE A 116 2.25 7.36 -19.61
CA ILE A 116 1.04 7.51 -18.80
C ILE A 116 0.01 8.39 -19.51
N MET A 117 0.42 9.50 -20.11
CA MET A 117 -0.49 10.40 -20.82
C MET A 117 -1.10 9.75 -22.07
N ARG A 118 -0.45 8.74 -22.65
CA ARG A 118 -0.99 7.98 -23.79
C ARG A 118 -1.84 6.78 -23.39
N GLN A 119 -1.45 6.07 -22.33
CA GLN A 119 -2.03 4.77 -21.99
C GLN A 119 -2.89 4.81 -20.71
N GLY A 120 -2.81 5.90 -19.94
CA GLY A 120 -3.39 5.99 -18.62
C GLY A 120 -2.51 5.36 -17.54
N LEU A 121 -3.00 5.39 -16.29
CA LEU A 121 -2.39 4.69 -15.18
C LEU A 121 -2.88 3.25 -15.15
N GLN A 122 -1.94 2.32 -15.09
CA GLN A 122 -2.18 0.90 -15.00
C GLN A 122 -1.68 0.36 -13.65
N ALA A 123 -2.34 -0.65 -13.12
CA ALA A 123 -1.96 -1.26 -11.83
C ALA A 123 -0.59 -1.97 -11.89
N GLY A 124 -0.15 -2.41 -13.07
CA GLY A 124 1.08 -3.16 -13.26
C GLY A 124 1.01 -4.52 -12.56
N ALA A 125 2.01 -4.81 -11.74
CA ALA A 125 2.05 -6.06 -10.97
C ALA A 125 1.11 -6.04 -9.74
N ARG A 126 0.54 -4.90 -9.38
CA ARG A 126 -0.41 -4.77 -8.27
C ARG A 126 -1.84 -5.00 -8.73
N HIS A 127 -2.76 -5.17 -7.79
CA HIS A 127 -4.18 -5.34 -8.10
C HIS A 127 -4.87 -4.02 -8.48
N HIS A 128 -4.35 -2.89 -7.99
CA HIS A 128 -4.94 -1.57 -8.20
C HIS A 128 -3.89 -0.49 -8.44
N VAL A 129 -4.31 0.57 -9.11
CA VAL A 129 -3.64 1.87 -9.12
C VAL A 129 -3.83 2.53 -7.77
N HIS A 130 -2.76 3.10 -7.22
CA HIS A 130 -2.79 3.80 -5.93
C HIS A 130 -2.83 5.30 -6.14
N LEU A 131 -3.77 5.96 -5.50
CA LEU A 131 -3.99 7.39 -5.59
C LEU A 131 -3.94 8.03 -4.19
N SER A 132 -3.54 9.28 -4.13
CA SER A 132 -3.46 10.07 -2.90
C SER A 132 -4.56 11.12 -2.85
N ALA A 133 -5.09 11.38 -1.66
CA ALA A 133 -6.05 12.45 -1.46
C ALA A 133 -5.41 13.85 -1.51
N ASP A 134 -4.09 13.95 -1.33
CA ASP A 134 -3.37 15.21 -1.31
C ASP A 134 -2.13 15.19 -2.22
N ARG A 135 -1.78 16.40 -2.69
CA ARG A 135 -0.64 16.63 -3.60
C ARG A 135 0.71 16.35 -2.95
N GLU A 136 0.88 16.69 -1.67
CA GLU A 136 2.16 16.51 -0.96
C GLU A 136 2.57 15.05 -0.88
N THR A 137 1.63 14.17 -0.55
CA THR A 137 1.84 12.73 -0.54
C THR A 137 2.21 12.22 -1.92
N ALA A 138 1.55 12.70 -2.98
CA ALA A 138 1.86 12.34 -4.36
C ALA A 138 3.29 12.75 -4.74
N VAL A 139 3.75 13.97 -4.39
CA VAL A 139 5.13 14.41 -4.61
C VAL A 139 6.12 13.45 -3.94
N LYS A 140 5.91 13.13 -2.66
CA LYS A 140 6.78 12.21 -1.89
C LYS A 140 6.85 10.81 -2.52
N VAL A 141 5.76 10.35 -3.13
CA VAL A 141 5.72 9.07 -3.86
C VAL A 141 6.53 9.18 -5.15
N GLY A 142 6.33 10.23 -5.95
CA GLY A 142 7.01 10.43 -7.22
C GLY A 142 8.53 10.55 -7.07
N GLN A 143 9.01 11.23 -6.03
CA GLN A 143 10.43 11.42 -5.73
C GLN A 143 11.22 10.10 -5.59
N ARG A 144 10.57 9.00 -5.22
CA ARG A 144 11.23 7.68 -5.09
C ARG A 144 11.67 7.11 -6.43
N HIS A 145 11.09 7.59 -7.51
CA HIS A 145 11.29 7.06 -8.87
C HIS A 145 12.10 7.98 -9.77
N GLY A 146 12.53 9.16 -9.28
CA GLY A 146 13.30 10.15 -10.04
C GLY A 146 12.75 11.56 -9.88
N LYS A 147 12.92 12.42 -10.91
CA LYS A 147 12.35 13.77 -10.91
C LYS A 147 10.83 13.68 -10.84
N PRO A 148 10.18 14.14 -9.75
CA PRO A 148 8.77 13.91 -9.52
C PRO A 148 7.89 14.71 -10.48
N VAL A 149 6.77 14.11 -10.87
CA VAL A 149 5.64 14.75 -11.53
C VAL A 149 4.39 14.31 -10.80
N VAL A 150 3.47 15.24 -10.58
CA VAL A 150 2.17 14.96 -9.98
C VAL A 150 1.11 15.03 -11.06
N LEU A 151 0.29 14.00 -11.11
CA LEU A 151 -0.91 13.94 -11.95
C LEU A 151 -2.14 14.19 -11.08
N CYS A 152 -3.05 14.99 -11.60
CA CYS A 152 -4.39 15.21 -11.09
C CYS A 152 -5.34 14.25 -11.81
N ILE A 153 -6.21 13.59 -11.05
CA ILE A 153 -7.22 12.65 -11.57
C ILE A 153 -8.60 13.23 -11.31
N ASP A 154 -9.42 13.38 -12.34
CA ASP A 154 -10.83 13.72 -12.23
C ASP A 154 -11.62 12.50 -11.75
N ALA A 155 -11.56 12.26 -10.44
CA ALA A 155 -12.17 11.10 -9.81
C ALA A 155 -13.70 11.21 -9.79
N ALA A 156 -14.26 12.42 -9.73
CA ALA A 156 -15.70 12.63 -9.83
C ALA A 156 -16.24 12.18 -11.19
N ALA A 157 -15.61 12.62 -12.28
CA ALA A 157 -16.03 12.21 -13.64
C ALA A 157 -15.85 10.70 -13.86
N MET A 158 -14.76 10.11 -13.36
CA MET A 158 -14.56 8.66 -13.39
C MET A 158 -15.68 7.92 -12.66
N HIS A 159 -16.02 8.37 -11.44
CA HIS A 159 -17.05 7.75 -10.61
C HIS A 159 -18.42 7.83 -11.29
N GLN A 160 -18.77 8.98 -11.88
CA GLN A 160 -19.99 9.17 -12.67
C GLN A 160 -20.04 8.26 -13.90
N ALA A 161 -18.87 7.95 -14.48
CA ALA A 161 -18.74 7.02 -15.61
C ALA A 161 -18.77 5.55 -15.19
N GLY A 162 -18.93 5.24 -13.90
CA GLY A 162 -19.08 3.89 -13.37
C GLY A 162 -17.80 3.23 -12.89
N TRP A 163 -16.67 3.95 -12.80
CA TRP A 163 -15.44 3.43 -12.22
C TRP A 163 -15.57 3.26 -10.71
N ALA A 164 -15.19 2.09 -10.20
CA ALA A 164 -15.18 1.83 -8.77
C ALA A 164 -13.90 2.37 -8.12
N PHE A 165 -14.09 2.95 -6.95
CA PHE A 165 -13.00 3.38 -6.08
C PHE A 165 -13.11 2.68 -4.73
N TYR A 166 -11.98 2.37 -4.14
CA TYR A 166 -11.88 1.72 -2.84
C TYR A 166 -10.93 2.52 -1.94
N LEU A 167 -11.10 2.38 -0.64
CA LEU A 167 -10.24 3.01 0.35
C LEU A 167 -9.58 1.93 1.20
N SER A 168 -8.26 1.91 1.22
CA SER A 168 -7.50 0.98 2.05
C SER A 168 -7.48 1.41 3.53
N ASP A 169 -7.12 0.49 4.43
CA ASP A 169 -7.04 0.75 5.88
C ASP A 169 -6.14 1.95 6.21
N ASN A 170 -5.11 2.21 5.41
CA ASN A 170 -4.20 3.34 5.58
C ASN A 170 -4.53 4.54 4.70
N GLN A 171 -5.79 4.69 4.29
CA GLN A 171 -6.34 5.86 3.58
C GLN A 171 -5.72 6.10 2.20
N VAL A 172 -5.27 5.06 1.53
CA VAL A 172 -4.87 5.12 0.12
C VAL A 172 -6.06 4.78 -0.75
N TRP A 173 -6.35 5.64 -1.72
CA TRP A 173 -7.40 5.40 -2.73
C TRP A 173 -6.91 4.41 -3.78
N LEU A 174 -7.79 3.53 -4.18
CA LEU A 174 -7.51 2.43 -5.10
C LEU A 174 -8.56 2.41 -6.21
N THR A 175 -8.11 2.18 -7.45
CA THR A 175 -8.98 1.93 -8.60
C THR A 175 -8.29 0.97 -9.56
N GLU A 176 -9.03 0.34 -10.47
CA GLU A 176 -8.48 -0.64 -11.41
C GLU A 176 -7.46 -0.01 -12.38
N ALA A 177 -7.84 1.09 -12.98
CA ALA A 177 -7.01 1.87 -13.92
C ALA A 177 -7.48 3.32 -13.94
N VAL A 178 -6.69 4.24 -14.53
CA VAL A 178 -7.12 5.60 -14.82
C VAL A 178 -6.91 5.88 -16.30
N PRO A 179 -7.98 5.95 -17.09
CA PRO A 179 -7.89 6.30 -18.51
C PRO A 179 -7.28 7.69 -18.73
N PRO A 180 -6.57 7.92 -19.87
CA PRO A 180 -5.86 9.17 -20.13
C PRO A 180 -6.72 10.43 -20.07
N GLN A 181 -7.99 10.34 -20.48
CA GLN A 181 -8.91 11.49 -20.52
C GLN A 181 -9.24 12.08 -19.14
N TYR A 182 -8.96 11.35 -18.07
CA TYR A 182 -9.17 11.80 -16.67
C TYR A 182 -7.89 12.31 -16.01
N LEU A 183 -6.78 12.37 -16.76
CA LEU A 183 -5.46 12.77 -16.26
C LEU A 183 -5.10 14.19 -16.71
N ALA A 184 -4.54 14.96 -15.78
CA ALA A 184 -3.89 16.23 -16.10
C ALA A 184 -2.58 16.33 -15.29
N VAL A 185 -1.58 17.01 -15.85
CA VAL A 185 -0.34 17.33 -15.11
C VAL A 185 -0.63 18.52 -14.21
N VAL A 186 -0.21 18.40 -12.94
CA VAL A 186 -0.28 19.51 -11.99
C VAL A 186 0.99 20.32 -12.12
N GLU A 187 0.85 21.61 -12.40
CA GLU A 187 1.93 22.59 -12.42
C GLU A 187 2.40 22.98 -11.00
#